data_99dacebac381cce2641d18400bbb7d81
#
_entry.id   99dacebac381cce2641d18400bbb7d81
#
_cell.length_a   1.000
_cell.length_b   1.000
_cell.length_c   1.000
_cell.angle_alpha   90.00
_cell.angle_beta   90.00
_cell.angle_gamma   90.00
#
_symmetry.space_group_name_H-M   'P 1'
#
loop_
_entity.id
_entity.type
_entity.pdbx_description
1 polymer ?
#
loop_
_entity_poly.entity_id
_entity_poly.type
_entity_poly.pdbx_seq_one_letter_code
_entity_poly.pdbx_strand_id
1 'polypeptide(L)'
;MASHNSSDSTLDDTIMDGPAKLCGPKIFCIGAGKTGTTSLESLFKSLGFHVGDQERGELLLKEWATRNFAPIVSLGASAQFFQDMPFNCPFTFQAMDMAFPNSKFILSVRDDGEQWFGSLIRFHTKLIGKGRLPTAEDLRVFPYRYAGWILEALKLVYGVTDEEPYRKETLITAYERHNDEVKRYFRYRSESLLVINISDKGAAERIIEFVGLDYHDELMPHLNRSDDNV
;
A
#
# COMPACT_ATOMS: atom_id res chain seq x y z
N MET A 1 50.26 38.16 44.46
CA MET A 1 49.74 36.81 44.63
C MET A 1 48.30 36.82 44.21
N ALA A 2 48.00 36.41 42.99
CA ALA A 2 46.66 36.38 42.44
C ALA A 2 46.41 34.95 41.97
N SER A 3 45.49 34.27 42.62
CA SER A 3 45.02 32.91 42.28
C SER A 3 43.96 33.01 41.25
N HIS A 4 44.21 32.45 40.07
CA HIS A 4 43.20 32.22 39.02
C HIS A 4 42.37 30.96 39.38
N ASN A 5 41.07 31.15 39.47
CA ASN A 5 40.10 30.07 39.51
C ASN A 5 39.48 29.93 38.10
N SER A 6 39.81 28.88 37.41
CA SER A 6 39.19 28.48 36.15
C SER A 6 37.93 27.66 36.46
N SER A 7 36.77 28.22 36.16
CA SER A 7 35.51 27.50 36.15
C SER A 7 35.38 26.74 34.83
N ASP A 8 35.46 25.43 34.98
CA ASP A 8 35.21 24.45 33.92
C ASP A 8 33.68 24.35 33.71
N SER A 9 33.22 24.88 32.60
CA SER A 9 31.81 24.74 32.16
C SER A 9 31.71 23.53 31.26
N THR A 10 31.39 22.40 31.81
CA THR A 10 30.93 21.22 31.03
C THR A 10 29.65 21.56 30.28
N LEU A 11 29.76 21.78 28.98
CA LEU A 11 28.59 21.83 28.08
C LEU A 11 28.04 20.41 28.00
N ASP A 12 26.85 20.25 28.53
CA ASP A 12 25.99 19.06 28.41
C ASP A 12 25.52 18.98 26.95
N ASP A 13 26.26 18.23 26.11
CA ASP A 13 25.85 17.86 24.77
C ASP A 13 24.72 16.84 24.85
N THR A 14 23.53 17.31 25.17
CA THR A 14 22.29 16.55 24.98
C THR A 14 22.11 16.40 23.47
N ILE A 15 22.64 15.32 22.91
CA ILE A 15 22.38 14.90 21.53
C ILE A 15 20.87 14.70 21.43
N MET A 16 20.21 15.69 20.83
CA MET A 16 18.83 15.55 20.38
C MET A 16 18.81 14.42 19.35
N ASP A 17 18.27 13.30 19.77
CA ASP A 17 17.98 12.17 18.88
C ASP A 17 17.06 12.68 17.76
N GLY A 18 17.64 13.02 16.62
CA GLY A 18 16.90 13.29 15.41
C GLY A 18 16.08 12.06 15.01
N PRO A 19 14.98 12.20 14.26
CA PRO A 19 14.11 11.08 13.92
C PRO A 19 14.97 9.94 13.36
N ALA A 20 14.84 8.76 13.95
CA ALA A 20 15.60 7.56 13.60
C ALA A 20 15.62 7.44 12.06
N LYS A 21 16.83 7.48 11.48
CA LYS A 21 17.01 7.36 10.03
C LYS A 21 16.36 6.03 9.64
N LEU A 22 15.25 6.08 8.86
CA LEU A 22 14.56 4.90 8.36
C LEU A 22 15.53 4.09 7.50
N CYS A 23 16.32 3.22 8.14
CA CYS A 23 17.32 2.38 7.49
C CYS A 23 16.63 1.18 6.87
N GLY A 24 16.95 0.86 5.62
CA GLY A 24 16.44 -0.27 4.89
C GLY A 24 15.73 0.12 3.58
N PRO A 25 15.48 -0.84 2.70
CA PRO A 25 14.77 -0.58 1.45
C PRO A 25 13.34 -0.15 1.73
N LYS A 26 12.81 0.72 0.88
CA LYS A 26 11.38 1.01 0.84
C LYS A 26 10.64 -0.19 0.28
N ILE A 27 9.46 -0.47 0.79
CA ILE A 27 8.62 -1.58 0.35
C ILE A 27 7.27 -1.03 -0.06
N PHE A 28 6.89 -1.24 -1.30
CA PHE A 28 5.61 -0.80 -1.84
C PHE A 28 4.74 -2.00 -2.21
N CYS A 29 3.60 -2.17 -1.53
CA CYS A 29 2.56 -3.08 -1.99
C CYS A 29 1.75 -2.37 -3.09
N ILE A 30 1.92 -2.86 -4.31
CA ILE A 30 1.37 -2.27 -5.53
C ILE A 30 0.23 -3.09 -6.14
N GLY A 31 -0.20 -4.15 -5.48
CA GLY A 31 -1.38 -4.93 -5.85
C GLY A 31 -2.68 -4.17 -5.58
N ALA A 32 -3.69 -4.40 -6.41
CA ALA A 32 -4.99 -3.75 -6.30
C ALA A 32 -5.62 -3.99 -4.91
N GLY A 33 -6.42 -3.08 -4.43
CA GLY A 33 -7.22 -3.29 -3.21
C GLY A 33 -7.98 -4.64 -3.30
N LYS A 34 -8.23 -5.30 -2.17
CA LYS A 34 -8.88 -6.63 -2.05
C LYS A 34 -8.02 -7.83 -2.47
N THR A 35 -6.72 -7.64 -2.63
CA THR A 35 -5.74 -8.71 -2.83
C THR A 35 -5.00 -9.13 -1.54
N GLY A 36 -5.44 -8.63 -0.37
CA GLY A 36 -4.84 -8.94 0.93
C GLY A 36 -3.90 -7.84 1.46
N THR A 37 -4.05 -6.61 1.00
CA THR A 37 -3.22 -5.45 1.41
C THR A 37 -3.24 -5.19 2.91
N THR A 38 -4.40 -5.35 3.58
CA THR A 38 -4.53 -5.23 5.04
C THR A 38 -3.74 -6.30 5.80
N SER A 39 -3.69 -7.54 5.27
CA SER A 39 -2.88 -8.61 5.86
C SER A 39 -1.38 -8.31 5.73
N LEU A 40 -0.96 -7.76 4.60
CA LEU A 40 0.41 -7.28 4.41
C LEU A 40 0.76 -6.16 5.38
N GLU A 41 -0.13 -5.18 5.53
CA GLU A 41 0.06 -4.10 6.49
C GLU A 41 0.26 -4.64 7.91
N SER A 42 -0.59 -5.58 8.33
CA SER A 42 -0.50 -6.22 9.65
C SER A 42 0.81 -6.99 9.81
N LEU A 43 1.25 -7.71 8.78
CA LEU A 43 2.54 -8.41 8.76
C LEU A 43 3.71 -7.44 8.94
N PHE A 44 3.77 -6.37 8.14
CA PHE A 44 4.88 -5.42 8.24
C PHE A 44 4.89 -4.65 9.56
N LYS A 45 3.72 -4.35 10.13
CA LYS A 45 3.62 -3.81 11.50
C LYS A 45 4.18 -4.77 12.54
N SER A 46 3.85 -6.07 12.47
CA SER A 46 4.38 -7.08 13.40
C SER A 46 5.89 -7.30 13.27
N LEU A 47 6.44 -7.08 12.08
CA LEU A 47 7.87 -7.11 11.81
C LEU A 47 8.59 -5.81 12.22
N GLY A 48 7.90 -4.85 12.83
CA GLY A 48 8.47 -3.59 13.33
C GLY A 48 8.71 -2.52 12.26
N PHE A 49 8.16 -2.68 11.05
CA PHE A 49 8.27 -1.66 10.02
C PHE A 49 7.40 -0.44 10.33
N HIS A 50 7.93 0.73 10.04
CA HIS A 50 7.13 1.95 10.03
C HIS A 50 6.24 1.95 8.77
N VAL A 51 4.94 1.83 8.99
CA VAL A 51 3.92 1.77 7.94
C VAL A 51 3.41 3.17 7.62
N GLY A 52 3.28 3.47 6.33
CA GLY A 52 2.82 4.76 5.83
C GLY A 52 1.35 5.03 6.15
N ASP A 53 1.03 6.32 6.21
CA ASP A 53 -0.32 6.81 6.47
C ASP A 53 -1.20 6.60 5.23
N GLN A 54 -2.08 5.59 5.30
CA GLN A 54 -3.00 5.23 4.21
C GLN A 54 -4.00 6.36 3.92
N GLU A 55 -4.50 7.04 4.93
CA GLU A 55 -5.49 8.12 4.74
C GLU A 55 -4.90 9.29 3.95
N ARG A 56 -3.68 9.72 4.35
CA ARG A 56 -2.95 10.74 3.58
C ARG A 56 -2.67 10.28 2.15
N GLY A 57 -2.34 9.01 1.96
CA GLY A 57 -2.14 8.45 0.63
C GLY A 57 -3.38 8.54 -0.23
N GLU A 58 -4.51 8.07 0.26
CA GLU A 58 -5.79 8.05 -0.46
C GLU A 58 -6.29 9.45 -0.81
N LEU A 59 -5.98 10.47 0.00
CA LEU A 59 -6.27 11.87 -0.30
C LEU A 59 -5.45 12.43 -1.47
N LEU A 60 -4.36 11.74 -1.88
CA LEU A 60 -3.56 12.10 -3.06
C LEU A 60 -4.09 11.52 -4.38
N LEU A 61 -5.31 11.00 -4.41
CA LEU A 61 -5.93 10.43 -5.62
C LEU A 61 -5.95 11.43 -6.78
N LYS A 62 -6.25 12.70 -6.53
CA LYS A 62 -6.28 13.77 -7.56
C LYS A 62 -4.89 14.12 -8.06
N GLU A 63 -3.90 14.13 -7.18
CA GLU A 63 -2.51 14.32 -7.54
C GLU A 63 -2.02 13.21 -8.46
N TRP A 64 -2.35 11.96 -8.12
CA TRP A 64 -2.09 10.83 -9.00
C TRP A 64 -2.79 10.97 -10.37
N ALA A 65 -4.07 11.31 -10.39
CA ALA A 65 -4.84 11.43 -11.62
C ALA A 65 -4.27 12.50 -12.59
N THR A 66 -3.73 13.57 -12.04
CA THR A 66 -3.06 14.64 -12.81
C THR A 66 -1.57 14.39 -13.06
N ARG A 67 -1.04 13.21 -12.67
CA ARG A 67 0.38 12.84 -12.78
C ARG A 67 1.33 13.74 -11.98
N ASN A 68 0.84 14.41 -10.97
CA ASN A 68 1.66 15.15 -10.01
C ASN A 68 2.21 14.18 -8.95
N PHE A 69 3.29 13.48 -9.25
CA PHE A 69 3.88 12.50 -8.34
C PHE A 69 4.70 13.11 -7.20
N ALA A 70 5.00 14.40 -7.20
CA ALA A 70 5.85 15.01 -6.18
C ALA A 70 5.30 14.85 -4.74
N PRO A 71 4.00 15.10 -4.44
CA PRO A 71 3.42 14.82 -3.13
C PRO A 71 3.42 13.33 -2.75
N ILE A 72 3.27 12.43 -3.73
CA ILE A 72 3.27 10.98 -3.53
C ILE A 72 4.68 10.51 -3.16
N VAL A 73 5.70 11.01 -3.85
CA VAL A 73 7.12 10.76 -3.51
C VAL A 73 7.44 11.31 -2.12
N SER A 74 6.97 12.52 -1.79
CA SER A 74 7.15 13.08 -0.44
C SER A 74 6.53 12.19 0.63
N LEU A 75 5.32 11.67 0.41
CA LEU A 75 4.70 10.70 1.31
C LEU A 75 5.53 9.40 1.36
N GLY A 76 6.02 8.88 0.23
CA GLY A 76 6.88 7.70 0.15
C GLY A 76 8.17 7.82 0.95
N ALA A 77 8.65 9.03 1.21
CA ALA A 77 9.81 9.26 2.06
C ALA A 77 9.51 9.06 3.57
N SER A 78 8.24 9.16 3.99
CA SER A 78 7.85 9.25 5.41
C SER A 78 7.82 7.92 6.17
N ALA A 79 7.82 6.76 5.49
CA ALA A 79 7.74 5.44 6.11
C ALA A 79 8.54 4.40 5.33
N GLN A 80 8.55 3.15 5.79
CA GLN A 80 9.26 2.03 5.16
C GLN A 80 8.35 1.17 4.29
N PHE A 81 7.11 0.94 4.70
CA PHE A 81 6.12 0.14 3.99
C PHE A 81 4.89 0.95 3.63
N PHE A 82 4.41 0.80 2.41
CA PHE A 82 3.21 1.45 1.90
C PHE A 82 2.32 0.45 1.16
N GLN A 83 1.02 0.64 1.28
CA GLN A 83 0.01 -0.15 0.57
C GLN A 83 -1.18 0.74 0.19
N ASP A 84 -2.06 0.20 -0.67
CA ASP A 84 -3.24 0.90 -1.17
C ASP A 84 -2.95 2.20 -1.94
N MET A 85 -3.98 3.00 -2.20
CA MET A 85 -3.84 4.21 -3.01
C MET A 85 -2.97 5.26 -2.31
N PRO A 86 -2.14 5.95 -3.09
CA PRO A 86 -1.97 5.91 -4.54
C PRO A 86 -0.90 4.91 -5.01
N PHE A 87 -0.28 4.12 -4.10
CA PHE A 87 0.86 3.27 -4.44
C PHE A 87 0.47 2.09 -5.34
N ASN A 88 -0.78 1.59 -5.22
CA ASN A 88 -1.34 0.55 -6.07
C ASN A 88 -2.00 1.08 -7.36
N CYS A 89 -1.95 2.38 -7.60
CA CYS A 89 -2.49 2.96 -8.83
C CYS A 89 -1.51 2.83 -10.01
N PRO A 90 -2.00 2.71 -11.26
CA PRO A 90 -1.15 2.63 -12.45
C PRO A 90 -0.07 3.72 -12.48
N PHE A 91 1.12 3.37 -12.97
CA PHE A 91 2.32 4.22 -13.10
C PHE A 91 2.98 4.66 -11.77
N THR A 92 2.33 4.57 -10.62
CA THR A 92 2.93 4.99 -9.35
C THR A 92 4.18 4.16 -9.02
N PHE A 93 4.16 2.85 -9.30
CA PHE A 93 5.32 1.99 -9.06
C PHE A 93 6.56 2.45 -9.82
N GLN A 94 6.41 2.99 -11.04
CA GLN A 94 7.53 3.55 -11.82
C GLN A 94 8.11 4.80 -11.16
N ALA A 95 7.24 5.71 -10.69
CA ALA A 95 7.65 6.92 -10.00
C ALA A 95 8.37 6.59 -8.68
N MET A 96 7.88 5.59 -7.93
CA MET A 96 8.52 5.14 -6.68
C MET A 96 9.85 4.45 -6.93
N ASP A 97 9.97 3.61 -7.95
CA ASP A 97 11.21 2.94 -8.33
C ASP A 97 12.31 3.95 -8.72
N MET A 98 11.93 5.00 -9.44
CA MET A 98 12.86 6.09 -9.80
C MET A 98 13.25 6.98 -8.60
N ALA A 99 12.31 7.24 -7.70
CA ALA A 99 12.53 8.12 -6.54
C ALA A 99 13.29 7.42 -5.41
N PHE A 100 13.12 6.11 -5.26
CA PHE A 100 13.71 5.30 -4.18
C PHE A 100 14.45 4.10 -4.75
N PRO A 101 15.69 4.26 -5.22
CA PRO A 101 16.50 3.15 -5.73
C PRO A 101 16.61 2.00 -4.71
N ASN A 102 16.64 0.77 -5.20
CA ASN A 102 16.68 -0.47 -4.41
C ASN A 102 15.40 -0.75 -3.59
N SER A 103 14.28 -0.11 -3.89
CA SER A 103 12.99 -0.46 -3.31
C SER A 103 12.55 -1.86 -3.70
N LYS A 104 11.75 -2.47 -2.82
CA LYS A 104 11.08 -3.74 -3.06
C LYS A 104 9.60 -3.50 -3.37
N PHE A 105 9.08 -4.24 -4.35
CA PHE A 105 7.69 -4.12 -4.76
C PHE A 105 6.98 -5.46 -4.57
N ILE A 106 5.81 -5.43 -3.94
CA ILE A 106 4.98 -6.61 -3.73
C ILE A 106 3.71 -6.42 -4.56
N LEU A 107 3.55 -7.20 -5.61
CA LEU A 107 2.33 -7.29 -6.39
C LEU A 107 1.46 -8.39 -5.79
N SER A 108 0.60 -8.04 -4.85
CA SER A 108 -0.38 -8.97 -4.32
C SER A 108 -1.50 -9.18 -5.34
N VAL A 109 -1.83 -10.45 -5.59
CA VAL A 109 -2.82 -10.84 -6.60
C VAL A 109 -3.86 -11.80 -6.02
N ARG A 110 -4.94 -12.04 -6.75
CA ARG A 110 -5.87 -13.16 -6.60
C ARG A 110 -5.57 -14.21 -7.68
N ASP A 111 -6.21 -15.37 -7.58
CA ASP A 111 -6.03 -16.45 -8.54
C ASP A 111 -6.34 -16.00 -9.96
N ASP A 112 -7.41 -15.20 -10.09
CA ASP A 112 -7.84 -14.60 -11.36
C ASP A 112 -8.62 -13.29 -11.14
N GLY A 113 -9.01 -12.65 -12.24
CA GLY A 113 -9.80 -11.42 -12.23
C GLY A 113 -11.22 -11.62 -11.68
N GLU A 114 -11.80 -12.81 -11.85
CA GLU A 114 -13.13 -13.16 -11.33
C GLU A 114 -13.13 -13.20 -9.80
N GLN A 115 -12.14 -13.85 -9.22
CA GLN A 115 -11.98 -13.93 -7.77
C GLN A 115 -11.74 -12.53 -7.16
N TRP A 116 -10.90 -11.71 -7.84
CA TRP A 116 -10.67 -10.33 -7.43
C TRP A 116 -11.95 -9.50 -7.49
N PHE A 117 -12.68 -9.54 -8.62
CA PHE A 117 -13.94 -8.82 -8.78
C PHE A 117 -14.96 -9.24 -7.73
N GLY A 118 -15.14 -10.54 -7.51
CA GLY A 118 -16.01 -11.06 -6.46
C GLY A 118 -15.65 -10.53 -5.06
N SER A 119 -14.36 -10.38 -4.76
CA SER A 119 -13.88 -9.80 -3.49
C SER A 119 -14.19 -8.31 -3.37
N LEU A 120 -14.04 -7.55 -4.45
CA LEU A 120 -14.41 -6.13 -4.52
C LEU A 120 -15.91 -5.93 -4.28
N ILE A 121 -16.75 -6.70 -4.97
CA ILE A 121 -18.20 -6.63 -4.86
C ILE A 121 -18.66 -6.97 -3.44
N ARG A 122 -18.17 -8.07 -2.86
CA ARG A 122 -18.51 -8.44 -1.47
C ARG A 122 -18.15 -7.33 -0.47
N PHE A 123 -16.97 -6.74 -0.63
CA PHE A 123 -16.53 -5.67 0.26
C PHE A 123 -17.42 -4.42 0.15
N HIS A 124 -17.72 -3.94 -1.07
CA HIS A 124 -18.57 -2.76 -1.25
C HIS A 124 -20.03 -3.03 -0.84
N THR A 125 -20.54 -4.23 -1.09
CA THR A 125 -21.87 -4.66 -0.63
C THR A 125 -21.97 -4.59 0.91
N LYS A 126 -20.93 -5.03 1.62
CA LYS A 126 -20.89 -4.97 3.09
C LYS A 126 -20.70 -3.53 3.59
N LEU A 127 -19.73 -2.82 3.03
CA LEU A 127 -19.31 -1.50 3.52
C LEU A 127 -20.36 -0.40 3.25
N ILE A 128 -20.95 -0.41 2.04
CA ILE A 128 -21.78 0.69 1.53
C ILE A 128 -23.22 0.23 1.33
N GLY A 129 -23.39 -0.93 0.69
CA GLY A 129 -24.66 -1.39 0.16
C GLY A 129 -25.63 -1.98 1.18
N LYS A 130 -25.21 -2.17 2.43
CA LYS A 130 -26.05 -2.79 3.49
C LYS A 130 -26.68 -4.12 3.05
N GLY A 131 -25.88 -4.95 2.35
CA GLY A 131 -26.31 -6.26 1.85
C GLY A 131 -26.73 -6.30 0.39
N ARG A 132 -26.78 -5.19 -0.33
CA ARG A 132 -26.97 -5.12 -1.79
C ARG A 132 -25.81 -4.45 -2.49
N LEU A 133 -25.66 -4.65 -3.79
CA LEU A 133 -24.67 -3.91 -4.57
C LEU A 133 -24.99 -2.41 -4.52
N PRO A 134 -24.02 -1.54 -4.15
CA PRO A 134 -24.25 -0.10 -4.12
C PRO A 134 -24.53 0.46 -5.52
N THR A 135 -25.43 1.42 -5.60
CA THR A 135 -25.68 2.21 -6.81
C THR A 135 -24.68 3.37 -6.89
N ALA A 136 -24.60 4.04 -8.03
CA ALA A 136 -23.83 5.28 -8.16
C ALA A 136 -24.25 6.35 -7.15
N GLU A 137 -25.56 6.43 -6.84
CA GLU A 137 -26.06 7.38 -5.86
C GLU A 137 -25.59 7.04 -4.43
N ASP A 138 -25.61 5.75 -4.05
CA ASP A 138 -25.02 5.32 -2.78
C ASP A 138 -23.55 5.73 -2.68
N LEU A 139 -22.80 5.53 -3.77
CA LEU A 139 -21.37 5.86 -3.83
C LEU A 139 -21.11 7.37 -3.75
N ARG A 140 -21.96 8.21 -4.36
CA ARG A 140 -21.83 9.68 -4.34
C ARG A 140 -21.95 10.26 -2.95
N VAL A 141 -22.81 9.68 -2.11
CA VAL A 141 -23.07 10.19 -0.77
C VAL A 141 -22.24 9.50 0.31
N PHE A 142 -21.58 8.39 0.00
CA PHE A 142 -20.83 7.63 1.00
C PHE A 142 -19.58 8.40 1.46
N PRO A 143 -19.43 8.69 2.79
CA PRO A 143 -18.39 9.55 3.31
C PRO A 143 -17.13 8.74 3.69
N TYR A 144 -16.42 8.16 2.74
CA TYR A 144 -15.19 7.42 3.05
C TYR A 144 -14.05 8.38 3.44
N ARG A 145 -13.34 8.98 2.47
CA ARG A 145 -12.40 10.09 2.72
C ARG A 145 -13.11 11.44 2.60
N TYR A 146 -14.01 11.50 1.66
CA TYR A 146 -15.05 12.53 1.49
C TYR A 146 -16.20 11.90 0.70
N ALA A 147 -17.35 12.60 0.68
CA ALA A 147 -18.50 12.10 -0.06
C ALA A 147 -18.17 11.89 -1.54
N GLY A 148 -18.40 10.68 -2.04
CA GLY A 148 -18.14 10.33 -3.43
C GLY A 148 -16.71 9.84 -3.74
N TRP A 149 -15.80 9.82 -2.79
CA TRP A 149 -14.40 9.41 -3.02
C TRP A 149 -14.29 8.03 -3.68
N ILE A 150 -15.07 7.05 -3.23
CA ILE A 150 -15.01 5.67 -3.79
C ILE A 150 -15.44 5.66 -5.25
N LEU A 151 -16.50 6.39 -5.62
CA LEU A 151 -16.92 6.50 -7.02
C LEU A 151 -15.84 7.18 -7.88
N GLU A 152 -15.27 8.27 -7.37
CA GLU A 152 -14.18 8.97 -8.06
C GLU A 152 -12.97 8.04 -8.27
N ALA A 153 -12.58 7.27 -7.25
CA ALA A 153 -11.49 6.30 -7.34
C ALA A 153 -11.78 5.20 -8.38
N LEU A 154 -12.99 4.63 -8.38
CA LEU A 154 -13.40 3.62 -9.36
C LEU A 154 -13.32 4.18 -10.80
N LYS A 155 -13.77 5.42 -11.02
CA LYS A 155 -13.72 6.07 -12.32
C LYS A 155 -12.30 6.36 -12.77
N LEU A 156 -11.49 6.97 -11.91
CA LEU A 156 -10.14 7.41 -12.26
C LEU A 156 -9.16 6.25 -12.44
N VAL A 157 -9.25 5.22 -11.59
CA VAL A 157 -8.31 4.09 -11.60
C VAL A 157 -8.72 3.00 -12.59
N TYR A 158 -10.00 2.66 -12.64
CA TYR A 158 -10.49 1.52 -13.42
C TYR A 158 -11.22 1.93 -14.71
N GLY A 159 -11.62 3.20 -14.85
CA GLY A 159 -12.26 3.70 -16.07
C GLY A 159 -13.74 3.35 -16.19
N VAL A 160 -14.42 3.05 -15.08
CA VAL A 160 -15.88 2.85 -15.07
C VAL A 160 -16.62 4.18 -15.20
N THR A 161 -17.93 4.12 -15.43
CA THR A 161 -18.80 5.31 -15.55
C THR A 161 -19.76 5.42 -14.36
N ASP A 162 -20.45 6.55 -14.26
CA ASP A 162 -21.49 6.75 -13.23
C ASP A 162 -22.69 5.82 -13.45
N GLU A 163 -22.98 5.46 -14.71
CA GLU A 163 -24.09 4.57 -15.06
C GLU A 163 -23.78 3.11 -14.67
N GLU A 164 -22.53 2.70 -14.82
CA GLU A 164 -22.08 1.33 -14.56
C GLU A 164 -20.82 1.29 -13.70
N PRO A 165 -20.88 1.71 -12.41
CA PRO A 165 -19.69 1.79 -11.54
C PRO A 165 -19.08 0.41 -11.23
N TYR A 166 -19.81 -0.66 -11.46
CA TYR A 166 -19.38 -2.05 -11.26
C TYR A 166 -19.41 -2.89 -12.53
N ARG A 167 -19.16 -2.25 -13.70
CA ARG A 167 -19.04 -3.00 -14.96
C ARG A 167 -17.87 -3.97 -14.89
N LYS A 168 -18.23 -5.27 -14.84
CA LYS A 168 -17.30 -6.37 -14.55
C LYS A 168 -16.13 -6.42 -15.52
N GLU A 169 -16.41 -6.39 -16.82
CA GLU A 169 -15.39 -6.48 -17.87
C GLU A 169 -14.38 -5.32 -17.77
N THR A 170 -14.87 -4.11 -17.50
CA THR A 170 -14.02 -2.92 -17.35
C THR A 170 -13.10 -3.05 -16.13
N LEU A 171 -13.65 -3.47 -15.00
CA LEU A 171 -12.91 -3.63 -13.75
C LEU A 171 -11.86 -4.74 -13.86
N ILE A 172 -12.22 -5.92 -14.37
CA ILE A 172 -11.30 -7.05 -14.57
C ILE A 172 -10.20 -6.68 -15.55
N THR A 173 -10.55 -6.08 -16.70
CA THR A 173 -9.55 -5.66 -17.69
C THR A 173 -8.54 -4.66 -17.10
N ALA A 174 -9.01 -3.70 -16.30
CA ALA A 174 -8.11 -2.73 -15.66
C ALA A 174 -7.19 -3.39 -14.63
N TYR A 175 -7.72 -4.34 -13.83
CA TYR A 175 -6.96 -5.12 -12.86
C TYR A 175 -5.85 -5.95 -13.54
N GLU A 176 -6.21 -6.73 -14.57
CA GLU A 176 -5.27 -7.58 -15.29
C GLU A 176 -4.21 -6.75 -16.02
N ARG A 177 -4.60 -5.67 -16.68
CA ARG A 177 -3.68 -4.74 -17.33
C ARG A 177 -2.65 -4.19 -16.36
N HIS A 178 -3.06 -3.74 -15.16
CA HIS A 178 -2.15 -3.26 -14.13
C HIS A 178 -1.13 -4.34 -13.74
N ASN A 179 -1.60 -5.56 -13.47
CA ASN A 179 -0.73 -6.68 -13.11
C ASN A 179 0.29 -7.00 -14.22
N ASP A 180 -0.13 -6.98 -15.47
CA ASP A 180 0.74 -7.26 -16.62
C ASP A 180 1.75 -6.15 -16.87
N GLU A 181 1.34 -4.88 -16.71
CA GLU A 181 2.25 -3.73 -16.81
C GLU A 181 3.34 -3.78 -15.75
N VAL A 182 3.00 -4.12 -14.50
CA VAL A 182 3.96 -4.29 -13.41
C VAL A 182 4.94 -5.43 -13.73
N LYS A 183 4.45 -6.61 -14.08
CA LYS A 183 5.28 -7.77 -14.43
C LYS A 183 6.22 -7.45 -15.60
N ARG A 184 5.72 -6.75 -16.63
CA ARG A 184 6.51 -6.33 -17.78
C ARG A 184 7.60 -5.34 -17.42
N TYR A 185 7.31 -4.39 -16.55
CA TYR A 185 8.28 -3.39 -16.11
C TYR A 185 9.45 -4.02 -15.36
N PHE A 186 9.18 -4.95 -14.45
CA PHE A 186 10.19 -5.62 -13.63
C PHE A 186 10.75 -6.93 -14.23
N ARG A 187 10.43 -7.27 -15.48
CA ARG A 187 10.76 -8.60 -16.08
C ARG A 187 12.22 -9.02 -16.01
N TYR A 188 13.14 -8.07 -15.89
CA TYR A 188 14.59 -8.33 -15.78
C TYR A 188 15.15 -7.95 -14.40
N ARG A 189 14.30 -7.73 -13.41
CA ARG A 189 14.66 -7.32 -12.04
C ARG A 189 13.83 -8.12 -11.03
N SER A 190 13.98 -9.44 -11.06
CA SER A 190 13.22 -10.35 -10.17
C SER A 190 13.51 -10.11 -8.68
N GLU A 191 14.67 -9.55 -8.38
CA GLU A 191 15.04 -9.16 -7.02
C GLU A 191 14.25 -7.94 -6.51
N SER A 192 13.62 -7.18 -7.40
CA SER A 192 12.85 -5.98 -7.05
C SER A 192 11.34 -6.22 -6.95
N LEU A 193 10.81 -7.32 -7.51
CA LEU A 193 9.38 -7.62 -7.54
C LEU A 193 9.06 -9.02 -7.01
N LEU A 194 8.18 -9.10 -6.02
CA LEU A 194 7.49 -10.33 -5.62
C LEU A 194 6.04 -10.30 -6.11
N VAL A 195 5.64 -11.29 -6.91
CA VAL A 195 4.23 -11.54 -7.26
C VAL A 195 3.71 -12.65 -6.38
N ILE A 196 2.61 -12.39 -5.64
CA ILE A 196 2.14 -13.34 -4.62
C ILE A 196 0.63 -13.27 -4.40
N ASN A 197 -0.02 -14.43 -4.30
CA ASN A 197 -1.34 -14.52 -3.66
C ASN A 197 -1.13 -14.71 -2.15
N ILE A 198 -1.65 -13.77 -1.35
CA ILE A 198 -1.48 -13.78 0.11
C ILE A 198 -2.17 -15.01 0.76
N SER A 199 -3.12 -15.62 0.05
CA SER A 199 -3.83 -16.82 0.52
C SER A 199 -3.04 -18.11 0.31
N ASP A 200 -1.91 -18.07 -0.42
CA ASP A 200 -1.08 -19.24 -0.67
C ASP A 200 -0.39 -19.70 0.62
N LYS A 201 -0.25 -21.02 0.76
CA LYS A 201 0.56 -21.59 1.84
C LYS A 201 2.00 -21.11 1.70
N GLY A 202 2.58 -20.64 2.81
CA GLY A 202 3.96 -20.14 2.80
C GLY A 202 4.10 -18.72 2.22
N ALA A 203 3.01 -17.99 2.04
CA ALA A 203 3.07 -16.62 1.50
C ALA A 203 3.88 -15.69 2.40
N ALA A 204 3.73 -15.81 3.71
CA ALA A 204 4.43 -14.95 4.65
C ALA A 204 5.94 -15.20 4.65
N GLU A 205 6.35 -16.47 4.63
CA GLU A 205 7.77 -16.85 4.54
C GLU A 205 8.42 -16.26 3.30
N ARG A 206 7.77 -16.39 2.14
CA ARG A 206 8.25 -15.83 0.87
C ARG A 206 8.36 -14.32 0.89
N ILE A 207 7.45 -13.62 1.59
CA ILE A 207 7.50 -12.17 1.74
C ILE A 207 8.68 -11.76 2.61
N ILE A 208 8.86 -12.44 3.75
CA ILE A 208 9.94 -12.18 4.71
C ILE A 208 11.31 -12.40 4.05
N GLU A 209 11.48 -13.51 3.35
CA GLU A 209 12.68 -13.80 2.57
C GLU A 209 12.94 -12.75 1.48
N PHE A 210 11.89 -12.37 0.73
CA PHE A 210 12.00 -11.38 -0.33
C PHE A 210 12.50 -10.01 0.16
N VAL A 211 12.08 -9.60 1.36
CA VAL A 211 12.54 -8.33 1.94
C VAL A 211 13.88 -8.43 2.67
N GLY A 212 14.50 -9.63 2.69
CA GLY A 212 15.83 -9.87 3.24
C GLY A 212 15.85 -10.00 4.76
N LEU A 213 14.77 -10.49 5.35
CA LEU A 213 14.70 -10.81 6.77
C LEU A 213 14.76 -12.32 6.97
N ASP A 214 15.35 -12.74 8.10
CA ASP A 214 15.29 -14.14 8.53
C ASP A 214 13.89 -14.46 9.06
N TYR A 215 13.32 -15.56 8.59
CA TYR A 215 12.05 -16.04 9.06
C TYR A 215 12.21 -16.72 10.45
N HIS A 216 11.44 -16.26 11.43
CA HIS A 216 11.31 -16.88 12.74
C HIS A 216 9.83 -17.16 13.01
N ASP A 217 9.47 -18.41 13.30
CA ASP A 217 8.09 -18.87 13.51
C ASP A 217 7.33 -18.08 14.59
N GLU A 218 8.04 -17.49 15.57
CA GLU A 218 7.46 -16.74 16.69
C GLU A 218 6.87 -15.37 16.27
N LEU A 219 7.19 -14.88 15.06
CA LEU A 219 6.77 -13.55 14.58
C LEU A 219 5.41 -13.55 13.83
N MET A 220 4.75 -14.73 13.71
CA MET A 220 3.54 -14.84 12.89
C MET A 220 2.26 -14.59 13.68
N PRO A 221 1.60 -13.44 13.52
CA PRO A 221 0.16 -13.38 13.74
C PRO A 221 -0.51 -14.28 12.68
N HIS A 222 -1.54 -15.02 13.08
CA HIS A 222 -2.27 -15.97 12.24
C HIS A 222 -2.82 -15.32 10.95
N LEU A 223 -1.98 -15.18 9.90
CA LEU A 223 -2.36 -14.61 8.60
C LEU A 223 -3.36 -15.45 7.81
N ASN A 224 -3.63 -16.69 8.27
CA ASN A 224 -4.51 -17.65 7.60
C ASN A 224 -5.94 -17.71 8.17
N ARG A 225 -6.33 -16.81 9.06
CA ARG A 225 -7.73 -16.70 9.49
C ARG A 225 -8.38 -15.50 8.82
N SER A 226 -9.06 -15.74 7.71
CA SER A 226 -10.24 -14.97 7.36
C SER A 226 -11.33 -15.27 8.39
N ASP A 227 -11.09 -14.87 9.64
CA ASP A 227 -12.13 -14.87 10.63
C ASP A 227 -13.06 -13.71 10.29
N ASP A 228 -14.25 -14.07 9.87
CA ASP A 228 -15.45 -13.27 9.85
C ASP A 228 -15.65 -12.59 11.21
N ASN A 229 -15.05 -11.41 11.39
CA ASN A 229 -15.42 -10.50 12.47
C ASN A 229 -14.94 -9.08 12.12
N VAL A 230 -15.80 -8.34 11.47
CA VAL A 230 -16.28 -6.99 11.84
C VAL A 230 -17.58 -6.72 11.08
#